data_12483e740c3d8b12d86f85b5a76fe45a
#
_entry.id   12483e740c3d8b12d86f85b5a76fe45a
#
_cell.length_a   1.000
_cell.length_b   1.000
_cell.length_c   1.000
_cell.angle_alpha   90.00
_cell.angle_beta   90.00
_cell.angle_gamma   90.00
#
_symmetry.space_group_name_H-M   'P 1'
#
loop_
_entity.id
_entity.type
_entity.pdbx_description
1 polymer ?
#
loop_
_entity_poly.entity_id
_entity_poly.type
_entity_poly.pdbx_seq_one_letter_code
_entity_poly.pdbx_strand_id
1 'polypeptide(L)'
;GWEGGVSSAGELMKYVQSSCSLMEENNEYKGIKIQKNKPIQNVTLRDWTLLPKNHKEIYIEGYIDMAIYSIYNSANQPNAPKDYQEYFKNLLETVEKCFKNKNMKDLPSFTINRFDEFDKQLPLPWNISISFGKFCK
;
A
#
# COMPACT_ATOMS: atom_id res chain seq x y z
N GLY A 1 6.06 -10.37 5.83
CA GLY A 1 4.73 -10.38 5.34
C GLY A 1 3.71 -10.02 6.41
N TRP A 2 2.55 -9.75 6.00
CA TRP A 2 1.49 -9.33 6.90
C TRP A 2 1.01 -10.44 7.86
N GLU A 3 1.36 -11.68 7.59
CA GLU A 3 1.05 -12.81 8.47
C GLU A 3 1.73 -12.73 9.84
N GLY A 4 2.93 -12.18 9.90
CA GLY A 4 3.65 -12.00 11.16
C GLY A 4 3.43 -10.65 11.79
N GLY A 5 2.61 -9.81 11.18
CA GLY A 5 2.50 -8.41 11.54
C GLY A 5 1.34 -8.11 12.48
N VAL A 6 0.57 -7.16 12.09
CA VAL A 6 -0.43 -6.49 12.89
C VAL A 6 -1.72 -7.30 12.95
N SER A 7 -2.19 -7.61 14.16
CA SER A 7 -3.40 -8.40 14.36
C SER A 7 -4.67 -7.55 14.44
N SER A 8 -4.55 -6.23 14.59
CA SER A 8 -5.70 -5.33 14.72
C SER A 8 -5.42 -3.97 14.09
N ALA A 9 -6.48 -3.24 13.75
CA ALA A 9 -6.38 -1.88 13.23
C ALA A 9 -5.70 -0.94 14.23
N GLY A 10 -5.92 -1.13 15.55
CA GLY A 10 -5.28 -0.33 16.58
C GLY A 10 -3.77 -0.51 16.62
N GLU A 11 -3.29 -1.73 16.48
CA GLU A 11 -1.85 -2.02 16.42
C GLU A 11 -1.22 -1.41 15.18
N LEU A 12 -1.90 -1.50 14.04
CA LEU A 12 -1.42 -0.91 12.80
C LEU A 12 -1.30 0.61 12.92
N MET A 13 -2.29 1.27 13.51
CA MET A 13 -2.25 2.71 13.73
C MET A 13 -1.08 3.12 14.63
N LYS A 14 -0.81 2.36 15.69
CA LYS A 14 0.36 2.60 16.55
C LYS A 14 1.67 2.47 15.77
N TYR A 15 1.78 1.46 14.93
CA TYR A 15 2.96 1.25 14.10
C TYR A 15 3.17 2.43 13.14
N VAL A 16 2.12 2.86 12.46
CA VAL A 16 2.18 4.00 11.54
C VAL A 16 2.58 5.28 12.26
N GLN A 17 1.99 5.55 13.42
CA GLN A 17 2.31 6.72 14.24
C GLN A 17 3.77 6.70 14.70
N SER A 18 4.27 5.55 15.14
CA SER A 18 5.68 5.41 15.55
C SER A 18 6.63 5.66 14.39
N SER A 19 6.31 5.14 13.21
CA SER A 19 7.12 5.36 12.01
C SER A 19 7.15 6.83 11.60
N CYS A 20 6.01 7.51 11.65
CA CYS A 20 5.92 8.94 11.35
C CYS A 20 6.73 9.77 12.36
N SER A 21 6.67 9.43 13.65
CA SER A 21 7.45 10.13 14.68
C SER A 21 8.95 10.01 14.46
N LEU A 22 9.42 8.82 14.09
CA LEU A 22 10.84 8.60 13.77
C LEU A 22 11.28 9.42 12.56
N MET A 23 10.42 9.55 11.55
CA MET A 23 10.72 10.36 10.38
C MET A 23 10.82 11.85 10.72
N GLU A 24 9.96 12.34 11.62
CA GLU A 24 10.03 13.73 12.11
C GLU A 24 11.30 14.02 12.88
N GLU A 25 11.73 13.11 13.76
CA GLU A 25 12.94 13.27 14.55
C GLU A 25 14.20 13.35 13.72
N ASN A 26 14.25 12.62 12.62
CA ASN A 26 15.42 12.57 11.74
C ASN A 26 15.55 13.77 10.79
N ASN A 27 14.57 14.66 10.73
CA ASN A 27 14.55 15.90 9.95
C ASN A 27 14.83 15.78 8.45
N GLU A 28 15.41 14.69 8.00
CA GLU A 28 15.73 14.45 6.61
C GLU A 28 15.46 13.00 6.26
N TYR A 29 14.45 12.79 5.47
CA TYR A 29 14.26 11.52 4.83
C TYR A 29 14.64 11.69 3.36
N LYS A 30 15.97 11.69 3.11
CA LYS A 30 16.58 11.73 1.77
C LYS A 30 15.91 12.70 0.79
N GLY A 31 15.76 13.95 1.19
CA GLY A 31 15.21 15.00 0.34
C GLY A 31 13.72 15.28 0.51
N ILE A 32 13.02 14.50 1.34
CA ILE A 32 11.64 14.80 1.67
C ILE A 32 11.62 15.55 2.99
N LYS A 33 11.21 16.82 2.96
CA LYS A 33 11.00 17.59 4.19
C LYS A 33 9.62 17.31 4.74
N ILE A 34 9.57 16.69 5.91
CA ILE A 34 8.32 16.50 6.64
C ILE A 34 8.03 17.78 7.41
N GLN A 35 6.92 18.45 7.10
CA GLN A 35 6.50 19.67 7.77
C GLN A 35 5.54 19.34 8.90
N LYS A 36 5.95 19.67 10.14
CA LYS A 36 5.22 19.32 11.37
C LYS A 36 3.76 19.78 11.43
N ASN A 37 3.41 20.85 10.77
CA ASN A 37 2.10 21.51 10.93
C ASN A 37 1.19 21.35 9.71
N LYS A 38 1.54 20.49 8.76
CA LYS A 38 0.68 20.20 7.62
C LYS A 38 0.00 18.85 7.81
N PRO A 39 -1.29 18.75 7.42
CA PRO A 39 -1.95 17.45 7.40
C PRO A 39 -1.17 16.50 6.49
N ILE A 40 -1.18 15.21 6.85
CA ILE A 40 -0.58 14.16 6.03
C ILE A 40 -1.23 14.23 4.65
N GLN A 41 -0.44 14.55 3.65
CA GLN A 41 -0.89 14.58 2.26
C GLN A 41 -0.45 13.32 1.56
N ASN A 42 -1.29 12.82 0.67
CA ASN A 42 -0.92 11.71 -0.19
C ASN A 42 0.28 12.10 -1.05
N VAL A 43 1.20 11.17 -1.23
CA VAL A 43 2.32 11.34 -2.16
C VAL A 43 1.75 11.55 -3.56
N THR A 44 2.11 12.66 -4.20
CA THR A 44 1.67 12.95 -5.56
C THR A 44 2.52 12.20 -6.58
N LEU A 45 2.06 12.15 -7.83
CA LEU A 45 2.86 11.57 -8.91
C LEU A 45 4.18 12.32 -9.09
N ARG A 46 4.17 13.63 -8.88
CA ARG A 46 5.39 14.43 -8.93
C ARG A 46 6.37 14.04 -7.83
N ASP A 47 5.87 13.91 -6.60
CA ASP A 47 6.70 13.49 -5.46
C ASP A 47 7.29 12.11 -5.71
N TRP A 48 6.50 11.21 -6.31
CA TRP A 48 6.94 9.87 -6.66
C TRP A 48 8.16 9.88 -7.58
N THR A 49 8.18 10.74 -8.60
CA THR A 49 9.31 10.82 -9.51
C THR A 49 10.62 11.22 -8.82
N LEU A 50 10.51 11.94 -7.71
CA LEU A 50 11.66 12.43 -6.95
C LEU A 50 12.17 11.42 -5.91
N LEU A 51 11.41 10.36 -5.63
CA LEU A 51 11.81 9.35 -4.66
C LEU A 51 12.93 8.46 -5.20
N PRO A 52 13.93 8.13 -4.37
CA PRO A 52 14.87 7.08 -4.69
C PRO A 52 14.16 5.74 -4.88
N LYS A 53 14.77 4.84 -5.65
CA LYS A 53 14.18 3.53 -5.97
C LYS A 53 13.79 2.74 -4.72
N ASN A 54 14.67 2.67 -3.72
CA ASN A 54 14.39 1.94 -2.49
C ASN A 54 13.19 2.50 -1.71
N HIS A 55 12.99 3.82 -1.76
CA HIS A 55 11.83 4.45 -1.13
C HIS A 55 10.53 4.11 -1.88
N LYS A 56 10.59 4.09 -3.21
CA LYS A 56 9.45 3.66 -4.02
C LYS A 56 9.06 2.23 -3.70
N GLU A 57 10.03 1.34 -3.58
CA GLU A 57 9.80 -0.06 -3.24
C GLU A 57 9.13 -0.21 -1.88
N ILE A 58 9.63 0.47 -0.86
CA ILE A 58 9.06 0.45 0.49
C ILE A 58 7.63 1.01 0.49
N TYR A 59 7.40 2.09 -0.23
CA TYR A 59 6.07 2.68 -0.34
C TYR A 59 5.07 1.68 -0.95
N ILE A 60 5.47 1.02 -2.03
CA ILE A 60 4.63 0.01 -2.69
C ILE A 60 4.32 -1.15 -1.76
N GLU A 61 5.33 -1.69 -1.10
CA GLU A 61 5.17 -2.79 -0.16
C GLU A 61 4.23 -2.42 0.98
N GLY A 62 4.42 -1.25 1.59
CA GLY A 62 3.57 -0.78 2.68
C GLY A 62 2.14 -0.54 2.23
N TYR A 63 1.94 0.04 1.06
CA TYR A 63 0.61 0.27 0.52
C TYR A 63 -0.11 -1.06 0.25
N ILE A 64 0.56 -2.03 -0.35
CA ILE A 64 -0.03 -3.33 -0.66
C ILE A 64 -0.37 -4.10 0.63
N ASP A 65 0.51 -4.07 1.63
CA ASP A 65 0.23 -4.69 2.92
C ASP A 65 -1.03 -4.10 3.57
N MET A 66 -1.17 -2.78 3.53
CA MET A 66 -2.36 -2.09 4.03
C MET A 66 -3.61 -2.48 3.25
N ALA A 67 -3.52 -2.52 1.93
CA ALA A 67 -4.65 -2.86 1.08
C ALA A 67 -5.13 -4.29 1.35
N ILE A 68 -4.22 -5.24 1.48
CA ILE A 68 -4.54 -6.64 1.78
C ILE A 68 -5.16 -6.77 3.16
N TYR A 69 -4.61 -6.07 4.16
CA TYR A 69 -5.17 -6.06 5.50
C TYR A 69 -6.61 -5.52 5.51
N SER A 70 -6.84 -4.44 4.78
CA SER A 70 -8.17 -3.85 4.62
C SER A 70 -9.17 -4.82 3.98
N ILE A 71 -8.74 -5.52 2.93
CA ILE A 71 -9.55 -6.54 2.25
C ILE A 71 -9.89 -7.67 3.22
N TYR A 72 -8.90 -8.15 3.97
CA TYR A 72 -9.10 -9.21 4.97
C TYR A 72 -10.13 -8.80 6.02
N ASN A 73 -10.00 -7.62 6.59
CA ASN A 73 -10.95 -7.12 7.58
C ASN A 73 -12.36 -6.98 7.01
N SER A 74 -12.47 -6.48 5.79
CA SER A 74 -13.77 -6.33 5.13
C SER A 74 -14.43 -7.67 4.83
N ALA A 75 -13.64 -8.68 4.45
CA ALA A 75 -14.14 -10.03 4.19
C ALA A 75 -14.64 -10.72 5.46
N ASN A 76 -14.14 -10.33 6.63
CA ASN A 76 -14.45 -10.94 7.91
C ASN A 76 -15.30 -10.05 8.82
N GLN A 77 -15.96 -9.05 8.28
CA GLN A 77 -16.81 -8.13 9.02
C GLN A 77 -18.12 -8.83 9.41
N PRO A 78 -18.38 -9.14 10.70
CA PRO A 78 -19.50 -10.00 11.08
C PRO A 78 -20.88 -9.39 10.84
N ASN A 79 -20.99 -8.07 10.86
CA ASN A 79 -22.27 -7.35 10.73
C ASN A 79 -22.45 -6.68 9.36
N ALA A 80 -21.56 -6.93 8.41
CA ALA A 80 -21.67 -6.35 7.08
C ALA A 80 -22.73 -7.07 6.25
N PRO A 81 -23.33 -6.39 5.26
CA PRO A 81 -24.25 -7.04 4.32
C PRO A 81 -23.58 -8.22 3.63
N LYS A 82 -24.39 -9.24 3.31
CA LYS A 82 -23.88 -10.47 2.71
C LYS A 82 -23.15 -10.22 1.39
N ASP A 83 -23.69 -9.36 0.53
CA ASP A 83 -23.06 -9.03 -0.76
C ASP A 83 -21.69 -8.38 -0.59
N TYR A 84 -21.56 -7.53 0.43
CA TYR A 84 -20.30 -6.89 0.79
C TYR A 84 -19.27 -7.95 1.22
N GLN A 85 -19.65 -8.86 2.10
CA GLN A 85 -18.77 -9.93 2.57
C GLN A 85 -18.32 -10.84 1.41
N GLU A 86 -19.24 -11.21 0.53
CA GLU A 86 -18.93 -12.07 -0.62
C GLU A 86 -17.96 -11.38 -1.58
N TYR A 87 -18.16 -10.10 -1.86
CA TYR A 87 -17.26 -9.32 -2.71
C TYR A 87 -15.83 -9.36 -2.18
N PHE A 88 -15.65 -9.07 -0.90
CA PHE A 88 -14.32 -9.03 -0.30
C PHE A 88 -13.69 -10.41 -0.11
N LYS A 89 -14.50 -11.44 0.11
CA LYS A 89 -14.00 -12.83 0.13
C LYS A 89 -13.48 -13.24 -1.24
N ASN A 90 -14.17 -12.91 -2.30
CA ASN A 90 -13.73 -13.18 -3.67
C ASN A 90 -12.45 -12.42 -4.01
N LEU A 91 -12.37 -11.17 -3.59
CA LEU A 91 -11.17 -10.36 -3.76
C LEU A 91 -9.98 -10.93 -2.99
N LEU A 92 -10.20 -11.39 -1.77
CA LEU A 92 -9.18 -12.03 -0.95
C LEU A 92 -8.66 -13.31 -1.59
N GLU A 93 -9.54 -14.14 -2.15
CA GLU A 93 -9.14 -15.35 -2.90
C GLU A 93 -8.27 -15.01 -4.10
N THR A 94 -8.60 -13.95 -4.82
CA THR A 94 -7.81 -13.48 -5.96
C THR A 94 -6.42 -13.08 -5.52
N VAL A 95 -6.30 -12.38 -4.41
CA VAL A 95 -5.01 -11.97 -3.82
C VAL A 95 -4.21 -13.20 -3.39
N GLU A 96 -4.84 -14.17 -2.74
CA GLU A 96 -4.18 -15.39 -2.31
C GLU A 96 -3.64 -16.22 -3.48
N LYS A 97 -4.40 -16.31 -4.57
CA LYS A 97 -3.94 -16.96 -5.80
C LYS A 97 -2.73 -16.25 -6.38
N CYS A 98 -2.72 -14.94 -6.37
CA CYS A 98 -1.58 -14.15 -6.83
C CYS A 98 -0.33 -14.48 -6.01
N PHE A 99 -0.45 -14.54 -4.70
CA PHE A 99 0.66 -14.88 -3.81
C PHE A 99 1.22 -16.28 -4.05
N LYS A 100 0.35 -17.22 -4.44
CA LYS A 100 0.80 -18.58 -4.77
C LYS A 100 1.50 -18.68 -6.12
N ASN A 101 1.04 -17.90 -7.10
CA ASN A 101 1.46 -18.04 -8.50
C ASN A 101 2.54 -17.05 -8.91
N LYS A 102 2.77 -16.00 -8.15
CA LYS A 102 3.72 -14.94 -8.47
C LYS A 102 4.71 -14.74 -7.33
N ASN A 103 5.93 -14.38 -7.70
CA ASN A 103 6.92 -13.95 -6.72
C ASN A 103 6.65 -12.49 -6.35
N MET A 104 6.10 -12.25 -5.17
CA MET A 104 5.71 -10.93 -4.73
C MET A 104 6.89 -9.97 -4.59
N LYS A 105 8.11 -10.46 -4.52
CA LYS A 105 9.31 -9.63 -4.53
C LYS A 105 9.50 -8.87 -5.84
N ASP A 106 8.88 -9.34 -6.92
CA ASP A 106 8.95 -8.70 -8.23
C ASP A 106 7.94 -7.56 -8.39
N LEU A 107 6.95 -7.46 -7.51
CA LEU A 107 5.89 -6.46 -7.62
C LEU A 107 6.41 -5.02 -7.56
N PRO A 108 7.32 -4.64 -6.64
CA PRO A 108 7.82 -3.27 -6.62
C PRO A 108 8.49 -2.86 -7.94
N SER A 109 9.36 -3.67 -8.47
CA SER A 109 10.02 -3.38 -9.76
C SER A 109 9.03 -3.32 -10.92
N PHE A 110 8.07 -4.24 -10.95
CA PHE A 110 7.00 -4.23 -11.95
C PHE A 110 6.23 -2.91 -11.91
N THR A 111 5.86 -2.46 -10.72
CA THR A 111 5.09 -1.23 -10.53
C THR A 111 5.92 0.01 -10.92
N ILE A 112 7.17 0.08 -10.49
CA ILE A 112 8.06 1.20 -10.80
C ILE A 112 8.29 1.31 -12.30
N ASN A 113 8.51 0.20 -12.98
CA ASN A 113 8.75 0.17 -14.42
C ASN A 113 7.53 0.55 -15.26
N ARG A 114 6.35 0.57 -14.65
CA ARG A 114 5.11 0.95 -15.32
C ARG A 114 4.72 2.41 -15.11
N PHE A 115 5.60 3.23 -14.60
CA PHE A 115 5.28 4.64 -14.33
C PHE A 115 4.73 5.36 -15.57
N ASP A 116 5.28 5.09 -16.75
CA ASP A 116 4.82 5.72 -17.98
C ASP A 116 3.39 5.34 -18.37
N GLU A 117 2.91 4.20 -17.85
CA GLU A 117 1.55 3.72 -18.10
C GLU A 117 0.56 4.19 -17.03
N PHE A 118 1.02 4.91 -16.00
CA PHE A 118 0.14 5.42 -14.95
C PHE A 118 -0.84 6.44 -15.52
N ASP A 119 -2.07 6.37 -15.05
CA ASP A 119 -3.09 7.38 -15.34
C ASP A 119 -2.78 8.62 -14.50
N LYS A 120 -2.38 9.69 -15.19
CA LYS A 120 -1.95 10.94 -14.53
C LYS A 120 -3.12 11.68 -13.86
N GLN A 121 -4.35 11.31 -14.17
CA GLN A 121 -5.54 11.88 -13.53
C GLN A 121 -5.92 11.18 -12.24
N LEU A 122 -5.37 9.99 -11.98
CA LEU A 122 -5.65 9.21 -10.79
C LEU A 122 -4.56 9.43 -9.73
N PRO A 123 -4.93 9.39 -8.44
CA PRO A 123 -3.95 9.40 -7.37
C PRO A 123 -2.97 8.24 -7.45
N LEU A 124 -1.77 8.42 -6.91
CA LEU A 124 -0.74 7.39 -6.90
C LEU A 124 -1.22 6.05 -6.33
N PRO A 125 -1.93 6.00 -5.18
CA PRO A 125 -2.40 4.72 -4.65
C PRO A 125 -3.28 3.93 -5.63
N TRP A 126 -4.10 4.61 -6.43
CA TRP A 126 -4.95 3.95 -7.43
C TRP A 126 -4.11 3.34 -8.55
N ASN A 127 -3.06 4.06 -8.98
CA ASN A 127 -2.13 3.53 -9.98
C ASN A 127 -1.39 2.29 -9.46
N ILE A 128 -1.00 2.28 -8.19
CA ILE A 128 -0.37 1.12 -7.56
C ILE A 128 -1.36 -0.06 -7.52
N SER A 129 -2.61 0.18 -7.18
CA SER A 129 -3.65 -0.86 -7.18
C SER A 129 -3.89 -1.44 -8.57
N ILE A 130 -3.93 -0.59 -9.59
CA ILE A 130 -4.07 -1.04 -10.98
C ILE A 130 -2.87 -1.90 -11.38
N SER A 131 -1.67 -1.48 -11.02
CA SER A 131 -0.44 -2.25 -11.28
C SER A 131 -0.46 -3.60 -10.59
N PHE A 132 -0.93 -3.65 -9.35
CA PHE A 132 -1.07 -4.90 -8.61
C PHE A 132 -2.04 -5.85 -9.34
N GLY A 133 -3.18 -5.35 -9.78
CA GLY A 133 -4.13 -6.15 -10.54
C GLY A 133 -3.54 -6.72 -11.85
N LYS A 134 -2.75 -5.93 -12.56
CA LYS A 134 -2.07 -6.38 -13.77
C LYS A 134 -0.96 -7.37 -13.49
N PHE A 135 -0.24 -7.20 -12.40
CA PHE A 135 0.80 -8.14 -11.97
C PHE A 135 0.22 -9.53 -11.67
N CYS A 136 -0.97 -9.56 -11.10
CA CYS A 136 -1.63 -10.80 -10.68
C CYS A 136 -2.34 -11.57 -11.80
N LYS A 137 -2.39 -11.04 -12.99
CA LYS A 137 -3.01 -11.74 -14.13
C LYS A 137 -2.21 -12.91 -14.65
#